data_7fbcd50ba835f74772a720053fc536a6
#
_entry.id   7fbcd50ba835f74772a720053fc536a6
#
_cell.length_a   1.000
_cell.length_b   1.000
_cell.length_c   1.000
_cell.angle_alpha   90.00
_cell.angle_beta   90.00
_cell.angle_gamma   90.00
#
_symmetry.space_group_name_H-M   'P 1'
#
loop_
_entity.id
_entity.type
_entity.pdbx_description
1 polymer ?
#
loop_
_entity_poly.entity_id
_entity_poly.type
_entity_poly.pdbx_seq_one_letter_code
_entity_poly.pdbx_strand_id
1 'polypeptide(L)'
;MSTDNNAMLTLQCPSCGGKTVFAPGSDRFVCPYCGNEHIFRLPTAAASRYANDQSFERKHLPRPRPREVIVQQRDHSLVFSWRWFSLKYIPMVFFCIAWDAFLCFWYSMAFKMESTPWIMMVFPIVHVAVGVGLTYSTLAGFINRTTLRLDGQKFIVQYDPLPWYGEVKVPVDELDQLYCKESHTSSDSGSHYSYQLCALLKDGRKLDLIKNLESPDLAAYLEQQIETWLRIPDLEVAGEMT
;
A
#
# COMPACT_ATOMS: atom_id res chain seq x y z
N MET A 1 -18.46 41.83 -19.99
CA MET A 1 -17.70 40.60 -20.25
C MET A 1 -18.25 39.56 -19.33
N SER A 2 -19.14 38.72 -19.84
CA SER A 2 -19.80 37.66 -19.09
C SER A 2 -18.83 36.49 -18.95
N THR A 3 -18.49 36.13 -17.74
CA THR A 3 -17.84 34.86 -17.43
C THR A 3 -18.91 33.80 -17.26
N ASP A 4 -19.13 33.03 -18.32
CA ASP A 4 -19.95 31.81 -18.29
C ASP A 4 -19.25 30.75 -17.39
N ASN A 5 -19.59 30.74 -16.11
CA ASN A 5 -19.26 29.67 -15.19
C ASN A 5 -20.29 28.53 -15.36
N ASN A 6 -20.19 27.79 -16.46
CA ASN A 6 -21.01 26.63 -16.74
C ASN A 6 -20.31 25.36 -16.19
N ALA A 7 -20.07 25.31 -14.88
CA ALA A 7 -19.54 24.12 -14.22
C ALA A 7 -20.63 23.04 -14.21
N MET A 8 -20.53 22.05 -15.09
CA MET A 8 -21.40 20.88 -15.10
C MET A 8 -21.12 20.02 -13.87
N LEU A 9 -22.12 19.78 -13.05
CA LEU A 9 -22.03 18.91 -11.87
C LEU A 9 -22.40 17.48 -12.26
N THR A 10 -21.55 16.51 -11.88
CA THR A 10 -21.84 15.09 -12.06
C THR A 10 -22.53 14.55 -10.81
N LEU A 11 -23.74 14.00 -10.99
CA LEU A 11 -24.53 13.40 -9.91
C LEU A 11 -24.73 11.91 -10.16
N GLN A 12 -24.82 11.15 -9.09
CA GLN A 12 -25.19 9.75 -9.14
C GLN A 12 -26.67 9.60 -8.77
N CYS A 13 -27.44 8.91 -9.62
CA CYS A 13 -28.85 8.69 -9.37
C CYS A 13 -29.10 7.83 -8.12
N PRO A 14 -29.88 8.30 -7.12
CA PRO A 14 -30.13 7.53 -5.90
C PRO A 14 -30.90 6.23 -6.14
N SER A 15 -31.66 6.15 -7.27
CA SER A 15 -32.49 4.99 -7.57
C SER A 15 -31.77 3.89 -8.33
N CYS A 16 -30.82 4.22 -9.23
CA CYS A 16 -30.18 3.22 -10.09
C CYS A 16 -28.65 3.30 -10.09
N GLY A 17 -28.03 4.27 -9.40
CA GLY A 17 -26.59 4.45 -9.36
C GLY A 17 -25.97 5.02 -10.65
N GLY A 18 -26.75 5.31 -11.70
CA GLY A 18 -26.26 5.86 -12.97
C GLY A 18 -25.68 7.27 -12.80
N LYS A 19 -24.50 7.51 -13.37
CA LYS A 19 -23.87 8.84 -13.36
C LYS A 19 -24.45 9.71 -14.46
N THR A 20 -24.88 10.92 -14.13
CA THR A 20 -25.45 11.89 -15.08
C THR A 20 -24.89 13.27 -14.83
N VAL A 21 -24.91 14.10 -15.87
CA VAL A 21 -24.44 15.48 -15.84
C VAL A 21 -25.63 16.40 -15.66
N PHE A 22 -25.51 17.33 -14.76
CA PHE A 22 -26.59 18.24 -14.37
C PHE A 22 -26.19 19.69 -14.63
N ALA A 23 -27.14 20.46 -15.21
CA ALA A 23 -26.94 21.87 -15.44
C ALA A 23 -27.23 22.67 -14.16
N PRO A 24 -26.34 23.58 -13.72
CA PRO A 24 -26.60 24.41 -12.55
C PRO A 24 -27.85 25.30 -12.80
N GLY A 25 -28.76 25.27 -11.83
CA GLY A 25 -29.96 26.14 -11.85
C GLY A 25 -31.30 25.43 -12.01
N SER A 26 -31.37 24.11 -12.27
CA SER A 26 -32.63 23.37 -12.22
C SER A 26 -32.76 22.68 -10.85
N ASP A 27 -34.00 22.72 -10.32
CA ASP A 27 -34.36 22.04 -9.07
C ASP A 27 -34.82 20.59 -9.27
N ARG A 28 -34.87 20.14 -10.53
CA ARG A 28 -35.36 18.83 -10.95
C ARG A 28 -34.45 18.18 -11.96
N PHE A 29 -34.37 16.87 -11.86
CA PHE A 29 -33.59 16.04 -12.76
C PHE A 29 -34.29 14.72 -13.02
N VAL A 30 -34.42 14.35 -14.28
CA VAL A 30 -34.91 13.04 -14.70
C VAL A 30 -33.72 12.17 -15.09
N CYS A 31 -33.59 11.04 -14.43
CA CYS A 31 -32.49 10.13 -14.71
C CYS A 31 -32.61 9.50 -16.11
N PRO A 32 -31.62 9.65 -17.00
CA PRO A 32 -31.67 9.09 -18.35
C PRO A 32 -31.60 7.55 -18.36
N TYR A 33 -31.21 6.92 -17.25
CA TYR A 33 -31.08 5.46 -17.16
C TYR A 33 -32.32 4.76 -16.59
N CYS A 34 -32.98 5.34 -15.59
CA CYS A 34 -34.15 4.70 -14.95
C CYS A 34 -35.45 5.49 -15.09
N GLY A 35 -35.41 6.69 -15.67
CA GLY A 35 -36.58 7.53 -15.87
C GLY A 35 -37.18 8.19 -14.61
N ASN A 36 -36.61 7.94 -13.43
CA ASN A 36 -37.08 8.52 -12.19
C ASN A 36 -36.75 9.99 -12.09
N GLU A 37 -37.74 10.79 -11.65
CA GLU A 37 -37.60 12.22 -11.38
C GLU A 37 -37.15 12.43 -9.94
N HIS A 38 -36.10 13.25 -9.76
CA HIS A 38 -35.56 13.64 -8.46
C HIS A 38 -35.57 15.15 -8.31
N ILE A 39 -36.03 15.62 -7.15
CA ILE A 39 -36.08 17.04 -6.80
C ILE A 39 -34.95 17.33 -5.82
N PHE A 40 -34.06 18.26 -6.18
CA PHE A 40 -32.98 18.73 -5.34
C PHE A 40 -33.27 20.13 -4.84
N ARG A 41 -33.44 20.32 -3.55
CA ARG A 41 -33.45 21.65 -2.94
C ARG A 41 -32.01 22.05 -2.60
N LEU A 42 -31.38 22.77 -3.50
CA LEU A 42 -30.09 23.42 -3.19
C LEU A 42 -30.38 24.64 -2.30
N PRO A 43 -29.84 24.75 -1.10
CA PRO A 43 -29.95 25.98 -0.30
C PRO A 43 -29.17 27.08 -0.97
N THR A 44 -29.86 28.08 -1.52
CA THR A 44 -29.36 29.12 -2.41
C THR A 44 -28.28 30.05 -1.82
N ALA A 45 -28.04 30.04 -0.52
CA ALA A 45 -27.03 30.87 0.14
C ALA A 45 -25.85 30.09 0.72
N ALA A 46 -25.96 28.77 0.86
CA ALA A 46 -24.90 27.90 1.36
C ALA A 46 -24.03 27.35 0.22
N ALA A 47 -24.60 27.16 -0.98
CA ALA A 47 -23.89 26.53 -2.11
C ALA A 47 -22.63 27.28 -2.55
N SER A 48 -22.61 28.61 -2.48
CA SER A 48 -21.43 29.39 -2.88
C SER A 48 -20.32 29.46 -1.80
N ARG A 49 -20.63 29.20 -0.53
CA ARG A 49 -19.63 29.10 0.54
C ARG A 49 -19.08 27.66 0.64
N TYR A 50 -19.90 26.65 0.34
CA TYR A 50 -19.49 25.26 0.33
C TYR A 50 -18.66 24.87 -0.91
N ALA A 51 -18.80 25.56 -2.03
CA ALA A 51 -18.03 25.27 -3.24
C ALA A 51 -16.56 25.73 -3.14
N ASN A 52 -16.23 26.63 -2.20
CA ASN A 52 -14.89 27.18 -2.04
C ASN A 52 -14.12 26.60 -0.85
N ASP A 53 -14.75 25.76 -0.02
CA ASP A 53 -14.13 25.22 1.21
C ASP A 53 -14.30 23.69 1.35
N GLN A 54 -14.73 23.02 0.29
CA GLN A 54 -14.74 21.57 0.21
C GLN A 54 -13.55 21.07 -0.62
N SER A 55 -12.37 21.06 -0.02
CA SER A 55 -11.58 19.86 -0.08
C SER A 55 -12.53 18.72 0.34
N PHE A 56 -12.93 17.87 -0.61
CA PHE A 56 -13.81 16.73 -0.36
C PHE A 56 -13.07 15.79 0.61
N GLU A 57 -13.25 16.01 1.90
CA GLU A 57 -12.86 15.05 2.92
C GLU A 57 -13.71 13.80 2.65
N ARG A 58 -13.08 12.77 2.09
CA ARG A 58 -13.75 11.47 1.86
C ARG A 58 -14.05 10.87 3.22
N LYS A 59 -15.29 10.96 3.63
CA LYS A 59 -15.77 10.31 4.85
C LYS A 59 -15.86 8.80 4.59
N HIS A 60 -14.73 8.12 4.64
CA HIS A 60 -14.72 6.67 4.56
C HIS A 60 -15.43 6.06 5.77
N LEU A 61 -16.26 5.04 5.49
CA LEU A 61 -16.78 4.19 6.56
C LEU A 61 -15.60 3.58 7.31
N PRO A 62 -15.70 3.46 8.66
CA PRO A 62 -14.63 2.85 9.46
C PRO A 62 -14.31 1.45 8.92
N ARG A 63 -13.07 1.24 8.51
CA ARG A 63 -12.63 -0.05 7.99
C ARG A 63 -12.41 -1.02 9.15
N PRO A 64 -12.90 -2.26 9.04
CA PRO A 64 -12.67 -3.26 10.07
C PRO A 64 -11.17 -3.58 10.15
N ARG A 65 -10.69 -3.78 11.38
CA ARG A 65 -9.30 -4.17 11.61
C ARG A 65 -9.02 -5.55 10.99
N PRO A 66 -8.01 -5.69 10.10
CA PRO A 66 -7.57 -6.98 9.61
C PRO A 66 -7.07 -7.87 10.74
N ARG A 67 -7.36 -9.17 10.66
CA ARG A 67 -7.06 -10.14 11.75
C ARG A 67 -5.57 -10.30 12.02
N GLU A 68 -4.76 -10.14 10.99
CA GLU A 68 -3.30 -10.25 11.04
C GLU A 68 -2.61 -9.07 11.72
N VAL A 69 -3.30 -7.95 11.89
CA VAL A 69 -2.70 -6.72 12.43
C VAL A 69 -2.89 -6.63 13.93
N ILE A 70 -1.79 -6.51 14.65
CA ILE A 70 -1.76 -6.17 16.07
C ILE A 70 -1.60 -4.66 16.19
N VAL A 71 -2.56 -4.00 16.85
CA VAL A 71 -2.52 -2.56 17.10
C VAL A 71 -2.30 -2.33 18.58
N GLN A 72 -1.30 -1.53 18.90
CA GLN A 72 -1.01 -1.08 20.25
C GLN A 72 -1.04 0.44 20.27
N GLN A 73 -1.99 0.99 20.98
CA GLN A 73 -2.11 2.42 21.18
C GLN A 73 -1.69 2.76 22.61
N ARG A 74 -0.76 3.71 22.74
CA ARG A 74 -0.34 4.32 24.02
C ARG A 74 -0.58 5.81 23.90
N ASP A 75 -0.52 6.53 25.02
CA ASP A 75 -0.89 7.96 25.11
C ASP A 75 -0.29 8.86 24.01
N HIS A 76 0.93 8.55 23.56
CA HIS A 76 1.65 9.35 22.56
C HIS A 76 2.21 8.53 21.40
N SER A 77 1.80 7.26 21.26
CA SER A 77 2.29 6.41 20.16
C SER A 77 1.24 5.42 19.69
N LEU A 78 1.21 5.23 18.38
CA LEU A 78 0.40 4.22 17.70
C LEU A 78 1.35 3.25 17.00
N VAL A 79 1.21 1.95 17.29
CA VAL A 79 2.06 0.91 16.74
C VAL A 79 1.20 -0.14 16.09
N PHE A 80 1.48 -0.41 14.81
CA PHE A 80 0.92 -1.53 14.06
C PHE A 80 2.01 -2.56 13.86
N SER A 81 1.68 -3.85 13.99
CA SER A 81 2.61 -4.92 13.64
C SER A 81 1.87 -6.11 13.04
N TRP A 82 2.46 -6.72 12.03
CA TRP A 82 1.97 -7.95 11.39
C TRP A 82 3.13 -8.81 10.93
N ARG A 83 2.89 -10.12 10.87
CA ARG A 83 3.89 -11.11 10.49
C ARG A 83 3.85 -11.37 8.99
N TRP A 84 4.99 -11.70 8.42
CA TRP A 84 5.13 -12.08 7.02
C TRP A 84 4.79 -13.55 6.75
N PHE A 85 4.58 -14.34 7.80
CA PHE A 85 4.35 -15.77 7.71
C PHE A 85 3.30 -16.12 6.65
N SER A 86 3.72 -16.88 5.62
CA SER A 86 2.84 -17.38 4.57
C SER A 86 3.26 -18.78 4.14
N LEU A 87 2.29 -19.68 3.98
CA LEU A 87 2.53 -21.04 3.49
C LEU A 87 3.14 -21.10 2.09
N LYS A 88 3.07 -20.00 1.33
CA LYS A 88 3.70 -19.88 0.00
C LYS A 88 5.24 -20.05 0.04
N TYR A 89 5.87 -19.87 1.19
CA TYR A 89 7.32 -20.08 1.35
C TYR A 89 7.71 -21.56 1.54
N ILE A 90 6.77 -22.48 1.80
CA ILE A 90 7.07 -23.91 2.02
C ILE A 90 7.81 -24.53 0.83
N PRO A 91 7.35 -24.39 -0.44
CA PRO A 91 8.09 -24.92 -1.57
C PRO A 91 9.51 -24.36 -1.67
N MET A 92 9.70 -23.09 -1.29
CA MET A 92 11.01 -22.45 -1.32
C MET A 92 11.97 -23.06 -0.27
N VAL A 93 11.46 -23.49 0.89
CA VAL A 93 12.27 -24.23 1.88
C VAL A 93 12.87 -25.50 1.29
N PHE A 94 12.01 -26.32 0.63
CA PHE A 94 12.51 -27.54 -0.02
C PHE A 94 13.52 -27.26 -1.12
N PHE A 95 13.29 -26.19 -1.90
CA PHE A 95 14.26 -25.77 -2.91
C PHE A 95 15.58 -25.34 -2.28
N CYS A 96 15.59 -24.53 -1.23
CA CYS A 96 16.80 -24.10 -0.54
C CYS A 96 17.57 -25.30 0.03
N ILE A 97 16.89 -26.26 0.68
CA ILE A 97 17.52 -27.47 1.21
C ILE A 97 18.20 -28.26 0.10
N ALA A 98 17.52 -28.50 -1.02
CA ALA A 98 18.06 -29.23 -2.15
C ALA A 98 19.26 -28.50 -2.80
N TRP A 99 19.15 -27.18 -2.94
CA TRP A 99 20.18 -26.32 -3.50
C TRP A 99 21.44 -26.30 -2.63
N ASP A 100 21.29 -26.09 -1.33
CA ASP A 100 22.39 -26.03 -0.39
C ASP A 100 23.06 -27.41 -0.24
N ALA A 101 22.28 -28.48 -0.21
CA ALA A 101 22.81 -29.86 -0.21
C ALA A 101 23.60 -30.16 -1.49
N PHE A 102 23.13 -29.71 -2.64
CA PHE A 102 23.87 -29.84 -3.90
C PHE A 102 25.21 -29.09 -3.84
N LEU A 103 25.24 -27.86 -3.32
CA LEU A 103 26.47 -27.09 -3.18
C LEU A 103 27.45 -27.75 -2.20
N CYS A 104 26.96 -28.26 -1.07
CA CYS A 104 27.79 -29.01 -0.10
C CYS A 104 28.40 -30.28 -0.75
N PHE A 105 27.58 -31.01 -1.51
CA PHE A 105 28.06 -32.20 -2.26
C PHE A 105 29.11 -31.81 -3.28
N TRP A 106 28.87 -30.77 -4.09
CA TRP A 106 29.82 -30.29 -5.10
C TRP A 106 31.19 -29.95 -4.48
N TYR A 107 31.22 -29.13 -3.45
CA TYR A 107 32.45 -28.75 -2.79
C TYR A 107 33.11 -29.93 -2.10
N SER A 108 32.35 -30.84 -1.50
CA SER A 108 32.92 -32.05 -0.86
C SER A 108 33.62 -32.94 -1.90
N MET A 109 33.10 -33.01 -3.12
CA MET A 109 33.75 -33.74 -4.22
C MET A 109 34.98 -32.98 -4.74
N ALA A 110 34.88 -31.66 -4.93
CA ALA A 110 36.00 -30.85 -5.38
C ALA A 110 37.19 -30.90 -4.47
N PHE A 111 36.98 -30.86 -3.14
CA PHE A 111 38.07 -30.95 -2.15
C PHE A 111 38.73 -32.32 -2.03
N LYS A 112 38.12 -33.41 -2.49
CA LYS A 112 38.66 -34.76 -2.49
C LYS A 112 39.57 -35.08 -3.69
N MET A 113 39.55 -34.24 -4.73
CA MET A 113 40.36 -34.43 -5.94
C MET A 113 41.78 -33.91 -5.69
N GLU A 114 42.81 -34.72 -5.98
CA GLU A 114 44.25 -34.37 -5.79
C GLU A 114 44.69 -33.18 -6.65
N SER A 115 44.02 -32.96 -7.81
CA SER A 115 44.31 -31.84 -8.70
C SER A 115 43.00 -31.19 -9.18
N THR A 116 42.35 -30.43 -8.29
CA THR A 116 41.10 -29.72 -8.61
C THR A 116 41.38 -28.52 -9.52
N PRO A 117 40.83 -28.44 -10.73
CA PRO A 117 40.91 -27.22 -11.54
C PRO A 117 40.31 -26.04 -10.77
N TRP A 118 41.01 -24.91 -10.77
CA TRP A 118 40.57 -23.69 -10.07
C TRP A 118 39.13 -23.28 -10.45
N ILE A 119 38.72 -23.54 -11.69
CA ILE A 119 37.37 -23.22 -12.20
C ILE A 119 36.27 -23.98 -11.42
N MET A 120 36.53 -25.21 -10.97
CA MET A 120 35.55 -25.96 -10.15
C MET A 120 35.36 -25.37 -8.77
N MET A 121 36.31 -24.58 -8.28
CA MET A 121 36.21 -23.88 -7.00
C MET A 121 35.53 -22.53 -7.15
N VAL A 122 35.82 -21.81 -8.25
CA VAL A 122 35.38 -20.43 -8.45
C VAL A 122 33.98 -20.36 -9.06
N PHE A 123 33.66 -21.25 -10.03
CA PHE A 123 32.37 -21.26 -10.71
C PHE A 123 31.16 -21.31 -9.74
N PRO A 124 31.15 -22.13 -8.68
CA PRO A 124 29.98 -22.20 -7.80
C PRO A 124 29.83 -21.01 -6.83
N ILE A 125 30.79 -20.09 -6.74
CA ILE A 125 30.71 -18.95 -5.81
C ILE A 125 29.43 -18.14 -6.04
N VAL A 126 29.05 -17.90 -7.30
CA VAL A 126 27.80 -17.21 -7.64
C VAL A 126 26.58 -18.02 -7.15
N HIS A 127 26.62 -19.33 -7.29
CA HIS A 127 25.55 -20.23 -6.83
C HIS A 127 25.45 -20.23 -5.29
N VAL A 128 26.58 -20.15 -4.58
CA VAL A 128 26.61 -19.98 -3.12
C VAL A 128 25.96 -18.65 -2.73
N ALA A 129 26.32 -17.54 -3.39
CA ALA A 129 25.72 -16.24 -3.11
C ALA A 129 24.21 -16.26 -3.34
N VAL A 130 23.73 -16.89 -4.43
CA VAL A 130 22.30 -17.10 -4.69
C VAL A 130 21.66 -17.95 -3.61
N GLY A 131 22.27 -19.09 -3.23
CA GLY A 131 21.78 -19.99 -2.17
C GLY A 131 21.61 -19.26 -0.84
N VAL A 132 22.63 -18.52 -0.41
CA VAL A 132 22.56 -17.70 0.80
C VAL A 132 21.45 -16.66 0.73
N GLY A 133 21.33 -15.96 -0.39
CA GLY A 133 20.27 -14.96 -0.60
C GLY A 133 18.86 -15.56 -0.55
N LEU A 134 18.65 -16.70 -1.20
CA LEU A 134 17.36 -17.40 -1.20
C LEU A 134 17.01 -17.95 0.19
N THR A 135 17.97 -18.58 0.86
CA THR A 135 17.79 -19.11 2.22
C THR A 135 17.48 -17.98 3.20
N TYR A 136 18.23 -16.87 3.15
CA TYR A 136 17.95 -15.68 3.95
C TYR A 136 16.55 -15.11 3.71
N SER A 137 16.16 -14.94 2.43
CA SER A 137 14.84 -14.41 2.05
C SER A 137 13.71 -15.33 2.50
N THR A 138 13.92 -16.65 2.40
CA THR A 138 12.95 -17.65 2.84
C THR A 138 12.77 -17.61 4.36
N LEU A 139 13.87 -17.55 5.12
CA LEU A 139 13.83 -17.40 6.57
C LEU A 139 13.14 -16.10 6.99
N ALA A 140 13.48 -14.97 6.34
CA ALA A 140 12.83 -13.70 6.60
C ALA A 140 11.31 -13.79 6.37
N GLY A 141 10.88 -14.45 5.29
CA GLY A 141 9.46 -14.67 4.99
C GLY A 141 8.69 -15.46 6.05
N PHE A 142 9.38 -16.30 6.86
CA PHE A 142 8.74 -17.04 7.95
C PHE A 142 8.75 -16.30 9.29
N ILE A 143 9.83 -15.60 9.62
CA ILE A 143 10.03 -15.10 10.99
C ILE A 143 9.89 -13.59 11.10
N ASN A 144 10.05 -12.83 10.00
CA ASN A 144 9.96 -11.39 10.05
C ASN A 144 8.53 -10.90 10.30
N ARG A 145 8.49 -9.72 10.83
CA ARG A 145 7.30 -8.88 10.96
C ARG A 145 7.63 -7.46 10.54
N THR A 146 6.63 -6.77 10.04
CA THR A 146 6.67 -5.33 9.85
C THR A 146 6.14 -4.68 11.10
N THR A 147 6.86 -3.68 11.59
CA THR A 147 6.45 -2.83 12.70
C THR A 147 6.42 -1.39 12.21
N LEU A 148 5.23 -0.80 12.17
CA LEU A 148 5.01 0.60 11.88
C LEU A 148 4.74 1.31 13.20
N ARG A 149 5.54 2.31 13.51
CA ARG A 149 5.42 3.12 14.71
C ARG A 149 5.22 4.59 14.35
N LEU A 150 4.16 5.16 14.91
CA LEU A 150 3.94 6.61 14.94
C LEU A 150 4.13 7.09 16.37
N ASP A 151 5.00 8.02 16.55
CA ASP A 151 5.02 8.89 17.74
C ASP A 151 4.69 10.32 17.29
N GLY A 152 4.55 11.26 18.23
CA GLY A 152 4.17 12.63 17.88
C GLY A 152 5.19 13.39 16.99
N GLN A 153 6.33 12.80 16.65
CA GLN A 153 7.40 13.42 15.88
C GLN A 153 7.80 12.61 14.64
N LYS A 154 7.72 11.28 14.67
CA LYS A 154 8.27 10.41 13.64
C LYS A 154 7.32 9.31 13.24
N PHE A 155 7.29 9.07 11.94
CA PHE A 155 6.76 7.89 11.29
C PHE A 155 7.90 6.93 10.99
N ILE A 156 7.87 5.71 11.53
CA ILE A 156 8.96 4.75 11.44
C ILE A 156 8.39 3.41 10.98
N VAL A 157 8.96 2.84 9.91
CA VAL A 157 8.70 1.46 9.46
C VAL A 157 9.97 0.66 9.62
N GLN A 158 9.90 -0.46 10.33
CA GLN A 158 11.01 -1.36 10.60
C GLN A 158 10.62 -2.81 10.37
N TYR A 159 11.62 -3.63 10.06
CA TYR A 159 11.49 -5.06 9.86
C TYR A 159 12.35 -5.80 10.85
N ASP A 160 11.78 -6.75 11.58
CA ASP A 160 12.48 -7.51 12.60
C ASP A 160 11.93 -8.96 12.69
N PRO A 161 12.72 -9.96 13.15
CA PRO A 161 14.07 -9.85 13.72
C PRO A 161 15.22 -9.79 12.69
N LEU A 162 15.02 -10.24 11.44
CA LEU A 162 16.08 -10.19 10.42
C LEU A 162 16.06 -8.85 9.70
N PRO A 163 17.21 -8.16 9.58
CA PRO A 163 17.29 -6.91 8.84
C PRO A 163 16.75 -7.06 7.42
N TRP A 164 15.98 -6.08 6.96
CA TRP A 164 15.42 -6.09 5.62
C TRP A 164 15.52 -4.70 4.99
N TYR A 165 15.59 -4.65 3.67
CA TYR A 165 15.64 -3.38 2.96
C TYR A 165 14.28 -2.67 2.99
N GLY A 166 14.28 -1.32 2.91
CA GLY A 166 13.07 -0.52 2.85
C GLY A 166 12.57 -0.01 4.20
N GLU A 167 13.42 -0.01 5.24
CA GLU A 167 13.12 0.76 6.45
C GLU A 167 12.94 2.23 6.12
N VAL A 168 11.90 2.85 6.70
CA VAL A 168 11.54 4.25 6.46
C VAL A 168 11.48 4.98 7.78
N LYS A 169 12.04 6.19 7.80
CA LYS A 169 11.94 7.13 8.92
C LYS A 169 11.66 8.51 8.38
N VAL A 170 10.48 9.05 8.69
CA VAL A 170 10.03 10.36 8.20
C VAL A 170 9.52 11.17 9.38
N PRO A 171 9.88 12.46 9.47
CA PRO A 171 9.25 13.39 10.40
C PRO A 171 7.76 13.53 10.08
N VAL A 172 6.91 13.49 11.11
CA VAL A 172 5.45 13.60 10.93
C VAL A 172 5.05 14.97 10.37
N ASP A 173 5.78 16.01 10.71
CA ASP A 173 5.56 17.38 10.26
C ASP A 173 5.85 17.59 8.76
N GLU A 174 6.58 16.69 8.11
CA GLU A 174 6.80 16.70 6.66
C GLU A 174 5.67 16.02 5.88
N LEU A 175 4.81 15.23 6.53
CA LEU A 175 3.70 14.54 5.88
C LEU A 175 2.59 15.54 5.54
N ASP A 176 2.09 15.48 4.31
CA ASP A 176 0.95 16.26 3.83
C ASP A 176 -0.28 15.36 3.66
N GLN A 177 -0.14 14.24 2.93
CA GLN A 177 -1.20 13.30 2.64
C GLN A 177 -0.68 11.87 2.61
N LEU A 178 -1.53 10.91 2.99
CA LEU A 178 -1.29 9.49 2.77
C LEU A 178 -2.18 9.02 1.61
N TYR A 179 -1.77 7.98 0.93
CA TYR A 179 -2.60 7.34 -0.10
C TYR A 179 -2.13 5.93 -0.37
N CYS A 180 -3.07 5.06 -0.72
CA CYS A 180 -2.77 3.70 -1.16
C CYS A 180 -2.63 3.63 -2.67
N LYS A 181 -1.63 2.88 -3.14
CA LYS A 181 -1.39 2.62 -4.55
C LYS A 181 -1.42 1.12 -4.83
N GLU A 182 -2.09 0.74 -5.90
CA GLU A 182 -2.03 -0.61 -6.45
C GLU A 182 -0.84 -0.72 -7.41
N SER A 183 -0.08 -1.79 -7.29
CA SER A 183 0.98 -2.15 -8.21
C SER A 183 0.65 -3.50 -8.85
N HIS A 184 0.59 -3.51 -10.16
CA HIS A 184 0.31 -4.69 -10.95
C HIS A 184 1.57 -5.16 -11.63
N THR A 185 1.99 -6.39 -11.35
CA THR A 185 3.12 -7.04 -12.03
C THR A 185 2.59 -8.23 -12.82
N SER A 186 2.70 -8.15 -14.14
CA SER A 186 2.40 -9.26 -15.05
C SER A 186 3.65 -10.07 -15.29
N SER A 187 3.56 -11.39 -15.11
CA SER A 187 4.59 -12.35 -15.51
C SER A 187 3.94 -13.50 -16.28
N ASP A 188 4.74 -14.29 -16.98
CA ASP A 188 4.27 -15.46 -17.74
C ASP A 188 3.54 -16.50 -16.86
N SER A 189 3.75 -16.45 -15.54
CA SER A 189 3.12 -17.31 -14.54
C SER A 189 1.84 -16.72 -13.92
N GLY A 190 1.42 -15.51 -14.31
CA GLY A 190 0.19 -14.87 -13.83
C GLY A 190 0.34 -13.40 -13.46
N SER A 191 -0.79 -12.78 -13.17
CA SER A 191 -0.85 -11.40 -12.68
C SER A 191 -0.82 -11.39 -11.15
N HIS A 192 0.10 -10.63 -10.59
CA HIS A 192 0.19 -10.42 -9.15
C HIS A 192 -0.11 -8.96 -8.80
N TYR A 193 -1.08 -8.78 -7.93
CA TYR A 193 -1.42 -7.47 -7.38
C TYR A 193 -0.74 -7.31 -6.03
N SER A 194 -0.11 -6.17 -5.83
CA SER A 194 0.43 -5.76 -4.53
C SER A 194 0.03 -4.33 -4.25
N TYR A 195 -0.12 -4.02 -2.98
CA TYR A 195 -0.55 -2.70 -2.54
C TYR A 195 0.60 -2.01 -1.82
N GLN A 196 0.59 -0.70 -1.87
CA GLN A 196 1.64 0.13 -1.27
C GLN A 196 0.97 1.26 -0.50
N LEU A 197 1.46 1.54 0.69
CA LEU A 197 1.12 2.76 1.42
C LEU A 197 2.18 3.80 1.09
N CYS A 198 1.74 4.93 0.57
CA CYS A 198 2.58 6.02 0.12
C CYS A 198 2.25 7.30 0.89
N ALA A 199 3.19 8.23 0.94
CA ALA A 199 2.98 9.57 1.44
C ALA A 199 3.30 10.61 0.38
N LEU A 200 2.51 11.67 0.34
CA LEU A 200 2.85 12.93 -0.26
C LEU A 200 3.45 13.81 0.83
N LEU A 201 4.63 14.34 0.60
CA LEU A 201 5.29 15.26 1.52
C LEU A 201 4.91 16.71 1.19
N LYS A 202 5.01 17.61 2.16
CA LYS A 202 4.72 19.05 2.00
C LYS A 202 5.56 19.76 0.92
N ASP A 203 6.71 19.17 0.57
CA ASP A 203 7.55 19.65 -0.54
C ASP A 203 7.12 19.09 -1.92
N GLY A 204 6.04 18.31 -1.98
CA GLY A 204 5.50 17.70 -3.20
C GLY A 204 6.15 16.38 -3.59
N ARG A 205 7.16 15.89 -2.87
CA ARG A 205 7.75 14.57 -3.12
C ARG A 205 6.82 13.45 -2.69
N LYS A 206 6.76 12.39 -3.49
CA LYS A 206 6.06 11.15 -3.16
C LYS A 206 7.05 10.14 -2.59
N LEU A 207 6.68 9.51 -1.49
CA LEU A 207 7.51 8.54 -0.79
C LEU A 207 6.73 7.25 -0.56
N ASP A 208 7.31 6.12 -0.93
CA ASP A 208 6.75 4.80 -0.61
C ASP A 208 7.10 4.45 0.83
N LEU A 209 6.09 4.37 1.69
CA LEU A 209 6.26 4.06 3.11
C LEU A 209 6.33 2.57 3.36
N ILE A 210 5.40 1.81 2.77
CA ILE A 210 5.32 0.35 2.90
C ILE A 210 5.00 -0.24 1.53
N LYS A 211 5.83 -1.18 1.08
CA LYS A 211 5.66 -1.88 -0.19
C LYS A 211 5.15 -3.31 0.03
N ASN A 212 4.61 -3.90 -1.03
CA ASN A 212 4.25 -5.32 -1.10
C ASN A 212 3.25 -5.76 -0.02
N LEU A 213 2.27 -4.92 0.30
CA LEU A 213 1.11 -5.34 1.07
C LEU A 213 0.27 -6.29 0.21
N GLU A 214 -0.12 -7.44 0.78
CA GLU A 214 -0.86 -8.49 0.05
C GLU A 214 -2.37 -8.22 0.02
N SER A 215 -2.87 -7.38 0.92
CA SER A 215 -4.29 -7.08 1.09
C SER A 215 -4.58 -5.60 0.86
N PRO A 216 -5.56 -5.27 -0.02
CA PRO A 216 -6.06 -3.91 -0.17
C PRO A 216 -6.70 -3.40 1.13
N ASP A 217 -7.37 -4.30 1.87
CA ASP A 217 -8.00 -3.94 3.14
C ASP A 217 -6.99 -3.53 4.20
N LEU A 218 -5.81 -4.18 4.21
CA LEU A 218 -4.72 -3.81 5.10
C LEU A 218 -4.18 -2.42 4.76
N ALA A 219 -3.91 -2.17 3.47
CA ALA A 219 -3.39 -0.89 3.02
C ALA A 219 -4.34 0.25 3.41
N ALA A 220 -5.62 0.14 3.04
CA ALA A 220 -6.62 1.15 3.32
C ALA A 220 -6.98 1.28 4.81
N TYR A 221 -6.88 0.20 5.60
CA TYR A 221 -7.02 0.27 7.05
C TYR A 221 -5.89 1.09 7.69
N LEU A 222 -4.63 0.83 7.28
CA LEU A 222 -3.47 1.56 7.79
C LEU A 222 -3.57 3.05 7.45
N GLU A 223 -3.87 3.38 6.19
CA GLU A 223 -4.10 4.75 5.73
C GLU A 223 -5.10 5.47 6.63
N GLN A 224 -6.33 4.96 6.75
CA GLN A 224 -7.39 5.57 7.54
C GLN A 224 -7.03 5.74 9.02
N GLN A 225 -6.35 4.74 9.63
CA GLN A 225 -5.96 4.82 11.04
C GLN A 225 -4.86 5.85 11.27
N ILE A 226 -3.90 5.95 10.35
CA ILE A 226 -2.79 6.90 10.45
C ILE A 226 -3.30 8.33 10.25
N GLU A 227 -4.13 8.57 9.24
CA GLU A 227 -4.75 9.88 8.99
C GLU A 227 -5.59 10.34 10.16
N THR A 228 -6.41 9.45 10.72
CA THR A 228 -7.20 9.73 11.93
C THR A 228 -6.30 10.12 13.10
N TRP A 229 -5.19 9.39 13.31
CA TRP A 229 -4.24 9.67 14.39
C TRP A 229 -3.51 11.01 14.21
N LEU A 230 -3.06 11.27 13.00
CA LEU A 230 -2.31 12.49 12.64
C LEU A 230 -3.23 13.69 12.38
N ARG A 231 -4.55 13.47 12.29
CA ARG A 231 -5.56 14.47 11.92
C ARG A 231 -5.28 15.08 10.54
N ILE A 232 -4.81 14.26 9.62
CA ILE A 232 -4.65 14.62 8.21
C ILE A 232 -6.01 14.44 7.53
N PRO A 233 -6.54 15.43 6.80
CA PRO A 233 -7.76 15.27 6.03
C PRO A 233 -7.52 14.31 4.86
N ASP A 234 -8.46 13.41 4.59
CA ASP A 234 -8.37 12.47 3.47
C ASP A 234 -8.71 13.20 2.15
N LEU A 235 -7.68 13.53 1.38
CA LEU A 235 -7.77 14.21 0.10
C LEU A 235 -7.31 13.28 -1.02
N GLU A 236 -7.99 13.32 -2.17
CA GLU A 236 -7.65 12.51 -3.32
C GLU A 236 -6.27 12.85 -3.89
N VAL A 237 -5.41 11.84 -4.01
CA VAL A 237 -4.08 11.96 -4.58
C VAL A 237 -4.01 11.28 -5.95
N ALA A 238 -3.39 11.94 -6.94
CA ALA A 238 -3.24 11.38 -8.29
C ALA A 238 -2.47 10.04 -8.27
N GLY A 239 -3.13 8.95 -8.69
CA GLY A 239 -2.60 7.58 -8.70
C GLY A 239 -2.96 6.76 -7.45
N GLU A 240 -3.85 7.27 -6.62
CA GLU A 240 -4.44 6.55 -5.53
C GLU A 240 -5.39 5.44 -6.00
N MET A 241 -5.47 4.36 -5.23
CA MET A 241 -6.40 3.27 -5.43
C MET A 241 -7.81 3.71 -5.01
N THR A 242 -8.78 3.55 -5.90
CA THR A 242 -10.20 3.89 -5.67
C THR A 242 -11.02 2.65 -5.29
#